data_89ce34c79c68c98ba1c9826f3554f386
#
_entry.id   89ce34c79c68c98ba1c9826f3554f386
#
_cell.length_a   1.000
_cell.length_b   1.000
_cell.length_c   1.000
_cell.angle_alpha   90.00
_cell.angle_beta   90.00
_cell.angle_gamma   90.00
#
_symmetry.space_group_name_H-M   'P 1'
#
loop_
_entity.id
_entity.type
_entity.pdbx_description
1 polymer ?
#
loop_
_entity_poly.entity_id
_entity_poly.type
_entity_poly.pdbx_seq_one_letter_code
_entity_poly.pdbx_strand_id
1 'polypeptide(L)'
;MPKYEIMVAFQKEGDMVKRWQLERLKHLLSARRGVNLTGARQVGKSTLAKSLSLTNSRIWTLDDDLALQAAKSDPPSFVKHMPGETLIIDEIQKAPTLLNAIKIVLDNDNSKGQYLLTGSANLQFAKTVKDSLAGRLGVVRLRPFSFGEINGVDPTFLDSAFNKHFKETYALMDKRDIIHEAFLGGYPEPRELESYDRLDWFKRYLNDLLTKDIRDITEIRKVKILNDIAEWIFAHTAQFFSINELAGKASVSKETVMNYIEAIKAMYLFDELPAWNKSDYDKLGKRSKYIATDSSMVANILGWNEENVYLDEQKNGKLVETWVYNQLSSIVDLGHEYAISHYRDNKKREIDFIVERQDGAILGIEVKSGAVNNSDFNHLKWFGANLSQSNFVGIVLYSGEHTLQFGEGLYAVPLSALGA
;
A
#
# COMPACT_ATOMS: atom_id res chain seq x y z
N MET A 1 -38.02 -0.59 3.01
CA MET A 1 -37.40 -0.10 1.75
C MET A 1 -36.09 0.50 2.14
N PRO A 2 -34.95 -0.07 1.77
CA PRO A 2 -33.65 0.48 2.15
C PRO A 2 -33.35 1.71 1.31
N LYS A 3 -33.11 2.85 1.96
CA LYS A 3 -32.53 4.06 1.38
C LYS A 3 -31.00 3.89 1.38
N TYR A 4 -30.45 3.09 0.52
CA TYR A 4 -29.01 3.02 0.28
C TYR A 4 -28.75 3.16 -1.22
N GLU A 5 -29.09 4.33 -1.78
CA GLU A 5 -28.37 4.88 -2.90
C GLU A 5 -27.31 5.82 -2.35
N ILE A 6 -26.30 5.28 -1.65
CA ILE A 6 -25.00 5.93 -1.63
C ILE A 6 -24.51 5.76 -3.07
N MET A 7 -24.50 6.86 -3.80
CA MET A 7 -23.96 6.95 -5.15
C MET A 7 -22.51 6.46 -5.15
N VAL A 8 -22.31 5.14 -5.23
CA VAL A 8 -21.18 4.62 -5.95
C VAL A 8 -21.55 4.84 -7.42
N ALA A 9 -21.32 6.05 -7.90
CA ALA A 9 -21.27 6.32 -9.33
C ALA A 9 -20.02 5.60 -9.85
N PHE A 10 -20.09 4.26 -9.95
CA PHE A 10 -19.32 3.57 -10.96
C PHE A 10 -19.76 4.19 -12.27
N GLN A 11 -18.86 4.99 -12.83
CA GLN A 11 -19.06 5.56 -14.14
C GLN A 11 -19.40 4.39 -15.06
N LYS A 12 -20.45 4.58 -15.86
CA LYS A 12 -20.94 3.63 -16.87
C LYS A 12 -19.78 3.00 -17.62
N GLU A 13 -19.95 1.74 -18.03
CA GLU A 13 -19.05 0.98 -18.93
C GLU A 13 -18.16 1.90 -19.78
N GLY A 14 -16.84 1.97 -19.43
CA GLY A 14 -15.84 2.66 -20.25
C GLY A 14 -14.86 3.60 -19.53
N ASP A 15 -15.16 4.13 -18.35
CA ASP A 15 -14.27 5.08 -17.69
C ASP A 15 -13.37 4.41 -16.64
N MET A 16 -12.06 4.38 -16.91
CA MET A 16 -11.05 3.90 -15.96
C MET A 16 -10.96 4.84 -14.75
N VAL A 17 -10.91 4.27 -13.54
CA VAL A 17 -10.59 5.03 -12.31
C VAL A 17 -9.27 5.76 -12.49
N LYS A 18 -9.29 7.09 -12.31
CA LYS A 18 -8.08 7.92 -12.37
C LYS A 18 -7.13 7.55 -11.24
N ARG A 19 -5.94 7.08 -11.58
CA ARG A 19 -4.92 6.72 -10.58
C ARG A 19 -4.13 7.98 -10.16
N TRP A 20 -3.98 8.17 -8.87
CA TRP A 20 -3.18 9.27 -8.33
C TRP A 20 -1.71 9.20 -8.75
N GLN A 21 -1.16 8.00 -8.89
CA GLN A 21 0.22 7.78 -9.31
C GLN A 21 0.51 8.16 -10.78
N LEU A 22 -0.52 8.43 -11.60
CA LEU A 22 -0.33 8.75 -13.02
C LEU A 22 0.57 9.97 -13.24
N GLU A 23 0.31 11.06 -12.52
CA GLU A 23 1.09 12.30 -12.69
C GLU A 23 2.53 12.13 -12.17
N ARG A 24 2.73 11.40 -11.06
CA ARG A 24 4.06 11.04 -10.58
C ARG A 24 4.82 10.19 -11.61
N LEU A 25 4.16 9.23 -12.22
CA LEU A 25 4.75 8.37 -13.24
C LEU A 25 5.21 9.17 -14.46
N LYS A 26 4.36 10.08 -14.98
CA LYS A 26 4.71 11.01 -16.06
C LYS A 26 5.89 11.91 -15.68
N HIS A 27 5.85 12.49 -14.49
CA HIS A 27 6.95 13.34 -13.98
C HIS A 27 8.27 12.56 -13.93
N LEU A 28 8.27 11.35 -13.38
CA LEU A 28 9.49 10.54 -13.29
C LEU A 28 10.01 10.09 -14.65
N LEU A 29 9.14 9.77 -15.62
CA LEU A 29 9.57 9.49 -17.01
C LEU A 29 10.25 10.70 -17.65
N SER A 30 9.80 11.92 -17.36
CA SER A 30 10.46 13.14 -17.87
C SER A 30 11.77 13.46 -17.13
N ALA A 31 11.95 13.02 -15.90
CA ALA A 31 13.08 13.38 -15.04
C ALA A 31 14.18 12.31 -14.95
N ARG A 32 13.84 11.04 -15.15
CA ARG A 32 14.72 9.87 -14.98
C ARG A 32 14.94 9.15 -16.30
N ARG A 33 16.05 8.42 -16.42
CA ARG A 33 16.38 7.60 -17.61
C ARG A 33 15.36 6.49 -17.86
N GLY A 34 14.78 5.96 -16.79
CA GLY A 34 13.67 5.01 -16.83
C GLY A 34 12.92 4.99 -15.52
N VAL A 35 11.77 4.30 -15.49
CA VAL A 35 10.91 4.14 -14.31
C VAL A 35 10.54 2.67 -14.12
N ASN A 36 10.55 2.24 -12.87
CA ASN A 36 10.03 0.94 -12.44
C ASN A 36 8.67 1.15 -11.74
N LEU A 37 7.59 0.69 -12.35
CA LEU A 37 6.23 0.68 -11.80
C LEU A 37 6.00 -0.64 -11.07
N THR A 38 6.06 -0.61 -9.76
CA THR A 38 5.95 -1.78 -8.88
C THR A 38 4.60 -1.84 -8.18
N GLY A 39 4.29 -2.96 -7.56
CA GLY A 39 3.06 -3.14 -6.76
C GLY A 39 2.52 -4.55 -6.87
N ALA A 40 1.54 -4.89 -6.03
CA ALA A 40 0.95 -6.20 -5.98
C ALA A 40 0.41 -6.65 -7.36
N ARG A 41 0.28 -7.95 -7.54
CA ARG A 41 -0.37 -8.50 -8.74
C ARG A 41 -1.83 -8.01 -8.81
N GLN A 42 -2.36 -7.75 -10.02
CA GLN A 42 -3.76 -7.36 -10.29
C GLN A 42 -4.23 -6.01 -9.72
N VAL A 43 -3.30 -5.11 -9.34
CA VAL A 43 -3.65 -3.73 -8.92
C VAL A 43 -3.77 -2.74 -10.09
N GLY A 44 -3.58 -3.19 -11.35
CA GLY A 44 -3.75 -2.37 -12.54
C GLY A 44 -2.45 -1.75 -13.11
N LYS A 45 -1.25 -2.30 -12.82
CA LYS A 45 0.04 -1.79 -13.35
C LYS A 45 0.07 -1.74 -14.88
N SER A 46 -0.24 -2.86 -15.54
CA SER A 46 -0.26 -2.96 -17.00
C SER A 46 -1.30 -2.03 -17.62
N THR A 47 -2.46 -1.87 -16.96
CA THR A 47 -3.51 -0.92 -17.36
C THR A 47 -3.00 0.51 -17.28
N LEU A 48 -2.36 0.89 -16.17
CA LEU A 48 -1.79 2.23 -15.98
C LEU A 48 -0.67 2.50 -17.01
N ALA A 49 0.21 1.53 -17.25
CA ALA A 49 1.27 1.67 -18.26
C ALA A 49 0.71 1.88 -19.68
N LYS A 50 -0.35 1.15 -20.06
CA LYS A 50 -1.04 1.30 -21.34
C LYS A 50 -1.78 2.63 -21.47
N SER A 51 -2.31 3.17 -20.37
CA SER A 51 -3.07 4.45 -20.36
C SER A 51 -2.21 5.70 -20.53
N LEU A 52 -0.87 5.58 -20.47
CA LEU A 52 0.04 6.73 -20.54
C LEU A 52 0.00 7.49 -21.86
N SER A 53 -0.60 6.93 -22.92
CA SER A 53 -0.76 7.58 -24.25
C SER A 53 0.53 8.30 -24.72
N LEU A 54 1.68 7.66 -24.53
CA LEU A 54 2.96 8.21 -24.96
C LEU A 54 3.01 8.24 -26.48
N THR A 55 3.35 9.38 -27.06
CA THR A 55 3.36 9.61 -28.50
C THR A 55 4.34 8.72 -29.26
N ASN A 56 5.37 8.20 -28.58
CA ASN A 56 6.36 7.31 -29.14
C ASN A 56 6.72 6.24 -28.10
N SER A 57 5.93 5.17 -28.06
CA SER A 57 6.18 4.04 -27.15
C SER A 57 5.92 2.71 -27.81
N ARG A 58 6.66 1.71 -27.37
CA ARG A 58 6.47 0.30 -27.73
C ARG A 58 6.30 -0.53 -26.48
N ILE A 59 5.33 -1.43 -26.50
CA ILE A 59 5.00 -2.28 -25.33
C ILE A 59 5.29 -3.74 -25.67
N TRP A 60 6.07 -4.37 -24.81
CA TRP A 60 6.26 -5.81 -24.75
C TRP A 60 5.71 -6.35 -23.42
N THR A 61 4.88 -7.40 -23.50
CA THR A 61 4.53 -8.17 -22.30
C THR A 61 5.27 -9.50 -22.32
N LEU A 62 5.93 -9.81 -21.22
CA LEU A 62 6.60 -11.11 -21.04
C LEU A 62 5.63 -12.22 -20.62
N ASP A 63 4.32 -11.95 -20.62
CA ASP A 63 3.27 -12.97 -20.60
C ASP A 63 3.11 -13.65 -21.95
N ASP A 64 3.54 -12.99 -23.03
CA ASP A 64 3.61 -13.59 -24.36
C ASP A 64 4.85 -14.49 -24.48
N ASP A 65 4.64 -15.76 -24.83
CA ASP A 65 5.71 -16.75 -24.89
C ASP A 65 6.78 -16.42 -25.96
N LEU A 66 6.40 -15.82 -27.08
CA LEU A 66 7.35 -15.44 -28.13
C LEU A 66 8.21 -14.26 -27.68
N ALA A 67 7.60 -13.25 -27.07
CA ALA A 67 8.33 -12.13 -26.47
C ALA A 67 9.27 -12.60 -25.37
N LEU A 68 8.82 -13.51 -24.50
CA LEU A 68 9.65 -14.09 -23.44
C LEU A 68 10.84 -14.89 -23.99
N GLN A 69 10.63 -15.71 -25.03
CA GLN A 69 11.72 -16.45 -25.68
C GLN A 69 12.72 -15.51 -26.33
N ALA A 70 12.26 -14.48 -27.06
CA ALA A 70 13.13 -13.46 -27.64
C ALA A 70 13.96 -12.73 -26.58
N ALA A 71 13.31 -12.29 -25.48
CA ALA A 71 13.94 -11.63 -24.35
C ALA A 71 15.03 -12.48 -23.67
N LYS A 72 14.83 -13.80 -23.58
CA LYS A 72 15.81 -14.73 -23.00
C LYS A 72 16.93 -15.10 -23.97
N SER A 73 16.65 -15.17 -25.28
CA SER A 73 17.61 -15.58 -26.30
C SER A 73 18.63 -14.49 -26.62
N ASP A 74 18.18 -13.24 -26.75
CA ASP A 74 19.04 -12.09 -27.07
C ASP A 74 18.61 -10.83 -26.28
N PRO A 75 18.92 -10.77 -24.98
CA PRO A 75 18.59 -9.63 -24.16
C PRO A 75 19.07 -8.27 -24.69
N PRO A 76 20.32 -8.15 -25.21
CA PRO A 76 20.80 -6.88 -25.78
C PRO A 76 19.99 -6.37 -26.96
N SER A 77 19.58 -7.24 -27.88
CA SER A 77 18.75 -6.82 -29.01
C SER A 77 17.30 -6.52 -28.59
N PHE A 78 16.76 -7.28 -27.64
CA PHE A 78 15.39 -7.09 -27.15
C PHE A 78 15.17 -5.72 -26.52
N VAL A 79 16.17 -5.20 -25.77
CA VAL A 79 16.05 -3.92 -25.08
C VAL A 79 16.39 -2.70 -25.94
N LYS A 80 16.77 -2.87 -27.19
CA LYS A 80 17.04 -1.75 -28.10
C LYS A 80 15.74 -1.00 -28.41
N HIS A 81 15.81 0.32 -28.37
CA HIS A 81 14.73 1.24 -28.75
C HIS A 81 15.28 2.37 -29.63
N MET A 82 14.36 3.08 -30.31
CA MET A 82 14.75 4.27 -31.10
C MET A 82 14.97 5.47 -30.19
N PRO A 83 15.79 6.44 -30.60
CA PRO A 83 15.94 7.70 -29.88
C PRO A 83 14.57 8.40 -29.68
N GLY A 84 14.26 8.78 -28.43
CA GLY A 84 12.98 9.38 -28.08
C GLY A 84 11.79 8.41 -27.95
N GLU A 85 12.01 7.10 -28.12
CA GLU A 85 11.02 6.05 -27.86
C GLU A 85 11.10 5.63 -26.38
N THR A 86 9.93 5.41 -25.75
CA THR A 86 9.83 4.73 -24.46
C THR A 86 9.54 3.26 -24.67
N LEU A 87 10.45 2.38 -24.26
CA LEU A 87 10.21 0.94 -24.27
C LEU A 87 9.55 0.51 -22.95
N ILE A 88 8.30 0.04 -23.06
CA ILE A 88 7.52 -0.50 -21.94
C ILE A 88 7.70 -2.00 -21.92
N ILE A 89 8.22 -2.56 -20.80
CA ILE A 89 8.39 -4.01 -20.63
C ILE A 89 7.55 -4.42 -19.42
N ASP A 90 6.48 -5.13 -19.70
CA ASP A 90 5.52 -5.65 -18.71
C ASP A 90 5.99 -7.02 -18.19
N GLU A 91 5.83 -7.28 -16.88
CA GLU A 91 6.23 -8.50 -16.16
C GLU A 91 7.73 -8.81 -16.28
N ILE A 92 8.58 -7.79 -16.10
CA ILE A 92 10.06 -7.87 -16.26
C ILE A 92 10.71 -8.97 -15.42
N GLN A 93 10.10 -9.38 -14.29
CA GLN A 93 10.62 -10.44 -13.43
C GLN A 93 10.69 -11.81 -14.12
N LYS A 94 9.96 -12.04 -15.23
CA LYS A 94 10.02 -13.28 -16.02
C LYS A 94 11.33 -13.42 -16.82
N ALA A 95 12.03 -12.30 -17.07
CA ALA A 95 13.34 -12.30 -17.76
C ALA A 95 14.32 -11.35 -17.04
N PRO A 96 14.83 -11.69 -15.83
CA PRO A 96 15.70 -10.82 -15.03
C PRO A 96 17.02 -10.46 -15.75
N THR A 97 17.44 -11.24 -16.72
CA THR A 97 18.64 -10.98 -17.54
C THR A 97 18.53 -9.68 -18.34
N LEU A 98 17.32 -9.22 -18.68
CA LEU A 98 17.08 -7.95 -19.35
C LEU A 98 17.58 -6.76 -18.52
N LEU A 99 17.56 -6.85 -17.19
CA LEU A 99 17.97 -5.75 -16.31
C LEU A 99 19.44 -5.38 -16.49
N ASN A 100 20.31 -6.36 -16.76
CA ASN A 100 21.71 -6.09 -17.09
C ASN A 100 21.87 -5.46 -18.48
N ALA A 101 21.10 -5.90 -19.47
CA ALA A 101 21.11 -5.30 -20.80
C ALA A 101 20.59 -3.84 -20.75
N ILE A 102 19.51 -3.58 -20.04
CA ILE A 102 18.96 -2.23 -19.80
C ILE A 102 20.00 -1.35 -19.09
N LYS A 103 20.70 -1.88 -18.08
CA LYS A 103 21.76 -1.14 -17.39
C LYS A 103 22.82 -0.63 -18.37
N ILE A 104 23.30 -1.50 -19.27
CA ILE A 104 24.32 -1.13 -20.27
C ILE A 104 23.81 0.00 -21.17
N VAL A 105 22.56 -0.06 -21.61
CA VAL A 105 21.95 1.02 -22.41
C VAL A 105 21.92 2.31 -21.62
N LEU A 106 21.39 2.28 -20.39
CA LEU A 106 21.26 3.46 -19.52
C LEU A 106 22.62 4.06 -19.10
N ASP A 107 23.69 3.27 -19.09
CA ASP A 107 25.04 3.77 -18.78
C ASP A 107 25.67 4.49 -19.99
N ASN A 108 25.26 4.13 -21.21
CA ASN A 108 25.76 4.75 -22.45
C ASN A 108 24.90 5.93 -22.93
N ASP A 109 23.64 5.99 -22.53
CA ASP A 109 22.70 7.05 -22.92
C ASP A 109 21.97 7.63 -21.69
N ASN A 110 22.13 8.94 -21.48
CA ASN A 110 21.53 9.67 -20.37
C ASN A 110 20.15 10.28 -20.71
N SER A 111 19.59 9.99 -21.88
CA SER A 111 18.26 10.42 -22.29
C SER A 111 17.22 10.01 -21.24
N LYS A 112 16.14 10.79 -21.11
CA LYS A 112 15.08 10.52 -20.15
C LYS A 112 13.96 9.72 -20.79
N GLY A 113 13.19 8.98 -19.95
CA GLY A 113 12.01 8.24 -20.39
C GLY A 113 12.28 7.05 -21.31
N GLN A 114 13.49 6.49 -21.31
CA GLN A 114 13.84 5.39 -22.21
C GLN A 114 13.06 4.11 -21.90
N TYR A 115 12.85 3.81 -20.60
CA TYR A 115 12.19 2.57 -20.16
C TYR A 115 11.08 2.82 -19.13
N LEU A 116 10.00 2.08 -19.31
CA LEU A 116 9.01 1.84 -18.27
C LEU A 116 8.93 0.33 -18.02
N LEU A 117 9.38 -0.09 -16.85
CA LEU A 117 9.35 -1.50 -16.44
C LEU A 117 8.17 -1.70 -15.50
N THR A 118 7.41 -2.78 -15.68
CA THR A 118 6.40 -3.18 -14.71
C THR A 118 6.72 -4.56 -14.13
N GLY A 119 6.32 -4.81 -12.89
CA GLY A 119 6.50 -6.11 -12.27
C GLY A 119 5.67 -6.28 -11.01
N SER A 120 5.18 -7.51 -10.79
CA SER A 120 4.38 -7.87 -9.61
C SER A 120 5.21 -8.25 -8.40
N ALA A 121 6.51 -8.45 -8.55
CA ALA A 121 7.45 -8.66 -7.47
C ALA A 121 8.36 -7.44 -7.29
N ASN A 122 8.73 -7.16 -6.05
CA ASN A 122 9.71 -6.13 -5.80
C ASN A 122 11.09 -6.58 -6.29
N LEU A 123 11.50 -6.10 -7.45
CA LEU A 123 12.78 -6.43 -8.08
C LEU A 123 13.99 -6.17 -7.17
N GLN A 124 13.85 -5.30 -6.16
CA GLN A 124 14.92 -5.00 -5.20
C GLN A 124 15.25 -6.20 -4.28
N PHE A 125 14.33 -7.18 -4.15
CA PHE A 125 14.58 -8.40 -3.39
C PHE A 125 15.27 -9.49 -4.21
N ALA A 126 15.22 -9.46 -5.54
CA ALA A 126 16.00 -10.36 -6.37
C ALA A 126 17.49 -10.03 -6.21
N LYS A 127 18.28 -10.97 -5.65
CA LYS A 127 19.70 -10.81 -5.34
C LYS A 127 20.55 -10.27 -6.51
N THR A 128 20.14 -10.55 -7.74
CA THR A 128 20.81 -10.14 -8.97
C THR A 128 20.53 -8.70 -9.40
N VAL A 129 19.55 -8.02 -8.80
CA VAL A 129 19.01 -6.73 -9.28
C VAL A 129 19.42 -5.55 -8.39
N LYS A 130 19.67 -5.79 -7.08
CA LYS A 130 19.97 -4.73 -6.10
C LYS A 130 21.04 -3.74 -6.57
N ASP A 131 22.05 -4.23 -7.29
CA ASP A 131 23.21 -3.41 -7.66
C ASP A 131 23.17 -2.90 -9.12
N SER A 132 22.26 -3.43 -9.97
CA SER A 132 22.36 -3.15 -11.41
C SER A 132 21.68 -1.83 -11.84
N LEU A 133 20.52 -1.47 -11.25
CA LEU A 133 19.71 -0.33 -11.70
C LEU A 133 19.51 0.77 -10.65
N ALA A 134 20.16 0.64 -9.48
CA ALA A 134 20.11 1.65 -8.42
C ALA A 134 20.59 3.03 -8.95
N GLY A 135 19.82 4.08 -8.65
CA GLY A 135 20.10 5.45 -9.10
C GLY A 135 19.77 5.76 -10.57
N ARG A 136 19.48 4.74 -11.41
CA ARG A 136 19.15 4.91 -12.83
C ARG A 136 17.67 5.00 -13.09
N LEU A 137 16.89 4.23 -12.33
CA LEU A 137 15.43 4.19 -12.44
C LEU A 137 14.75 4.99 -11.31
N GLY A 138 13.69 5.71 -11.67
CA GLY A 138 12.69 6.14 -10.70
C GLY A 138 11.82 4.95 -10.28
N VAL A 139 11.25 5.00 -9.08
CA VAL A 139 10.33 3.96 -8.61
C VAL A 139 8.97 4.58 -8.32
N VAL A 140 7.92 3.97 -8.86
CA VAL A 140 6.52 4.26 -8.54
C VAL A 140 5.90 2.99 -8.00
N ARG A 141 5.30 3.07 -6.83
CA ARG A 141 4.53 1.97 -6.26
C ARG A 141 3.05 2.21 -6.53
N LEU A 142 2.40 1.26 -7.20
CA LEU A 142 0.97 1.24 -7.40
C LEU A 142 0.32 0.35 -6.33
N ARG A 143 -0.53 0.95 -5.50
CA ARG A 143 -1.34 0.24 -4.51
C ARG A 143 -2.69 -0.19 -5.10
N PRO A 144 -3.46 -1.08 -4.44
CA PRO A 144 -4.90 -1.18 -4.68
C PRO A 144 -5.54 0.21 -4.68
N PHE A 145 -6.74 0.36 -5.22
CA PHE A 145 -7.44 1.65 -5.21
C PHE A 145 -7.59 2.19 -3.79
N SER A 146 -7.34 3.48 -3.62
CA SER A 146 -7.78 4.19 -2.43
C SER A 146 -9.26 4.55 -2.54
N PHE A 147 -9.89 4.81 -1.39
CA PHE A 147 -11.27 5.30 -1.34
C PHE A 147 -11.45 6.63 -2.08
N GLY A 148 -10.43 7.50 -2.03
CA GLY A 148 -10.43 8.74 -2.79
C GLY A 148 -10.33 8.53 -4.31
N GLU A 149 -9.50 7.59 -4.79
CA GLU A 149 -9.45 7.24 -6.22
C GLU A 149 -10.80 6.71 -6.71
N ILE A 150 -11.46 5.85 -5.92
CA ILE A 150 -12.79 5.30 -6.24
C ILE A 150 -13.84 6.41 -6.33
N ASN A 151 -13.78 7.38 -5.43
CA ASN A 151 -14.70 8.53 -5.42
C ASN A 151 -14.31 9.65 -6.40
N GLY A 152 -13.21 9.49 -7.14
CA GLY A 152 -12.75 10.47 -8.13
C GLY A 152 -12.24 11.78 -7.54
N VAL A 153 -11.78 11.78 -6.27
CA VAL A 153 -11.25 12.97 -5.60
C VAL A 153 -9.72 12.99 -5.62
N ASP A 154 -9.13 14.16 -5.47
CA ASP A 154 -7.69 14.33 -5.40
C ASP A 154 -7.14 14.01 -3.98
N PRO A 155 -5.86 13.63 -3.84
CA PRO A 155 -5.26 13.15 -2.59
C PRO A 155 -4.91 14.27 -1.60
N THR A 156 -5.89 15.09 -1.21
CA THR A 156 -5.69 16.32 -0.43
C THR A 156 -5.81 16.14 1.09
N PHE A 157 -6.15 14.95 1.58
CA PHE A 157 -6.44 14.73 3.00
C PHE A 157 -5.27 15.12 3.92
N LEU A 158 -4.03 14.70 3.63
CA LEU A 158 -2.89 15.02 4.48
C LEU A 158 -2.58 16.52 4.47
N ASP A 159 -2.65 17.17 3.31
CA ASP A 159 -2.47 18.63 3.22
C ASP A 159 -3.53 19.37 4.03
N SER A 160 -4.78 18.97 3.91
CA SER A 160 -5.90 19.55 4.68
C SER A 160 -5.68 19.35 6.18
N ALA A 161 -5.22 18.18 6.60
CA ALA A 161 -4.97 17.85 7.99
C ALA A 161 -3.83 18.69 8.59
N PHE A 162 -2.69 18.80 7.91
CA PHE A 162 -1.56 19.63 8.36
C PHE A 162 -1.90 21.11 8.43
N ASN A 163 -2.74 21.60 7.51
CA ASN A 163 -3.18 22.99 7.46
C ASN A 163 -4.44 23.26 8.31
N LYS A 164 -5.00 22.22 8.98
CA LYS A 164 -6.22 22.31 9.79
C LYS A 164 -7.43 22.80 9.00
N HIS A 165 -7.45 22.52 7.69
CA HIS A 165 -8.51 22.91 6.76
C HIS A 165 -9.45 21.72 6.51
N PHE A 166 -10.38 21.50 7.42
CA PHE A 166 -11.41 20.47 7.30
C PHE A 166 -12.73 21.07 6.86
N LYS A 167 -13.54 20.32 6.11
CA LYS A 167 -14.94 20.65 5.91
C LYS A 167 -15.67 20.52 7.24
N GLU A 168 -16.68 21.33 7.48
CA GLU A 168 -17.54 21.19 8.68
C GLU A 168 -18.29 19.88 8.70
N THR A 169 -18.69 19.42 7.51
CA THR A 169 -19.47 18.20 7.30
C THR A 169 -18.93 17.38 6.15
N TYR A 170 -19.00 16.07 6.30
CA TYR A 170 -18.68 15.06 5.29
C TYR A 170 -19.88 14.13 5.09
N ALA A 171 -19.84 13.27 4.07
CA ALA A 171 -20.86 12.24 3.91
C ALA A 171 -20.89 11.34 5.16
N LEU A 172 -22.09 11.09 5.69
CA LEU A 172 -22.25 10.18 6.83
C LEU A 172 -21.83 8.77 6.39
N MET A 173 -20.87 8.22 7.11
CA MET A 173 -20.53 6.80 7.09
C MET A 173 -20.64 6.27 8.52
N ASP A 174 -21.64 5.42 8.75
CA ASP A 174 -21.77 4.75 10.04
C ASP A 174 -20.78 3.57 10.17
N LYS A 175 -20.79 2.91 11.32
CA LYS A 175 -19.91 1.77 11.58
C LYS A 175 -20.08 0.63 10.55
N ARG A 176 -21.31 0.41 10.05
CA ARG A 176 -21.58 -0.64 9.05
C ARG A 176 -21.03 -0.27 7.68
N ASP A 177 -21.20 1.00 7.29
CA ASP A 177 -20.66 1.51 6.01
C ASP A 177 -19.15 1.40 5.96
N ILE A 178 -18.46 1.77 7.06
CA ILE A 178 -17.01 1.69 7.16
C ILE A 178 -16.51 0.24 7.09
N ILE A 179 -17.18 -0.68 7.80
CA ILE A 179 -16.85 -2.11 7.73
C ILE A 179 -17.07 -2.63 6.32
N HIS A 180 -18.19 -2.27 5.69
CA HIS A 180 -18.49 -2.68 4.32
C HIS A 180 -17.40 -2.20 3.35
N GLU A 181 -17.01 -0.92 3.37
CA GLU A 181 -15.93 -0.41 2.54
C GLU A 181 -14.59 -1.11 2.81
N ALA A 182 -14.28 -1.43 4.07
CA ALA A 182 -13.09 -2.18 4.42
C ALA A 182 -13.14 -3.65 3.92
N PHE A 183 -14.31 -4.25 3.79
CA PHE A 183 -14.51 -5.56 3.16
C PHE A 183 -14.37 -5.52 1.64
N LEU A 184 -14.83 -4.44 1.00
CA LEU A 184 -14.67 -4.25 -0.44
C LEU A 184 -13.19 -4.05 -0.80
N GLY A 185 -12.46 -3.25 0.01
CA GLY A 185 -11.04 -2.94 -0.23
C GLY A 185 -10.80 -2.20 -1.55
N GLY A 186 -9.59 -2.31 -2.07
CA GLY A 186 -9.16 -1.57 -3.26
C GLY A 186 -8.71 -2.42 -4.45
N TYR A 187 -8.78 -3.75 -4.38
CA TYR A 187 -8.48 -4.57 -5.56
C TYR A 187 -9.56 -4.41 -6.62
N PRO A 188 -9.22 -4.07 -7.88
CA PRO A 188 -10.22 -3.75 -8.91
C PRO A 188 -11.26 -4.85 -9.12
N GLU A 189 -10.85 -6.06 -9.45
CA GLU A 189 -11.73 -7.17 -9.78
C GLU A 189 -12.58 -7.65 -8.60
N PRO A 190 -12.01 -8.00 -7.41
CA PRO A 190 -12.81 -8.52 -6.31
C PRO A 190 -13.77 -7.50 -5.69
N ARG A 191 -13.54 -6.21 -5.89
CA ARG A 191 -14.46 -5.17 -5.43
C ARG A 191 -15.83 -5.25 -6.09
N GLU A 192 -15.89 -5.73 -7.34
CA GLU A 192 -17.12 -5.89 -8.11
C GLU A 192 -17.82 -7.24 -7.88
N LEU A 193 -17.16 -8.16 -7.16
CA LEU A 193 -17.69 -9.50 -6.92
C LEU A 193 -18.63 -9.54 -5.70
N GLU A 194 -19.61 -10.44 -5.76
CA GLU A 194 -20.40 -10.82 -4.59
C GLU A 194 -19.50 -11.46 -3.51
N SER A 195 -19.97 -11.41 -2.25
CA SER A 195 -19.15 -11.80 -1.09
C SER A 195 -18.55 -13.21 -1.20
N TYR A 196 -19.30 -14.18 -1.74
CA TYR A 196 -18.84 -15.56 -1.90
C TYR A 196 -17.71 -15.65 -2.94
N ASP A 197 -17.90 -15.04 -4.11
CA ASP A 197 -16.93 -15.05 -5.20
C ASP A 197 -15.67 -14.26 -4.84
N ARG A 198 -15.82 -13.17 -4.09
CA ARG A 198 -14.72 -12.38 -3.55
C ARG A 198 -13.84 -13.20 -2.61
N LEU A 199 -14.44 -13.98 -1.70
CA LEU A 199 -13.73 -14.87 -0.80
C LEU A 199 -12.93 -15.94 -1.56
N ASP A 200 -13.55 -16.58 -2.57
CA ASP A 200 -12.89 -17.58 -3.41
C ASP A 200 -11.74 -16.95 -4.22
N TRP A 201 -11.96 -15.74 -4.77
CA TRP A 201 -10.94 -15.00 -5.48
C TRP A 201 -9.69 -14.75 -4.61
N PHE A 202 -9.85 -14.24 -3.39
CA PHE A 202 -8.71 -13.96 -2.51
C PHE A 202 -7.99 -15.23 -2.06
N LYS A 203 -8.71 -16.31 -1.80
CA LYS A 203 -8.08 -17.61 -1.48
C LYS A 203 -7.24 -18.14 -2.63
N ARG A 204 -7.74 -18.07 -3.86
CA ARG A 204 -6.99 -18.46 -5.06
C ARG A 204 -5.80 -17.54 -5.30
N TYR A 205 -6.02 -16.23 -5.19
CA TYR A 205 -4.98 -15.21 -5.33
C TYR A 205 -3.80 -15.46 -4.37
N LEU A 206 -4.07 -15.65 -3.09
CA LEU A 206 -3.02 -15.95 -2.10
C LEU A 206 -2.31 -17.26 -2.43
N ASN A 207 -3.06 -18.32 -2.74
CA ASN A 207 -2.47 -19.61 -3.10
C ASN A 207 -1.56 -19.49 -4.33
N ASP A 208 -1.98 -18.79 -5.38
CA ASP A 208 -1.17 -18.59 -6.59
C ASP A 208 0.10 -17.80 -6.31
N LEU A 209 0.03 -16.72 -5.54
CA LEU A 209 1.20 -15.96 -5.12
C LEU A 209 2.19 -16.84 -4.35
N LEU A 210 1.71 -17.58 -3.35
CA LEU A 210 2.57 -18.35 -2.43
C LEU A 210 3.05 -19.68 -3.02
N THR A 211 2.49 -20.15 -4.14
CA THR A 211 2.91 -21.41 -4.80
C THR A 211 3.66 -21.21 -6.10
N LYS A 212 3.29 -20.17 -6.87
CA LYS A 212 3.85 -19.91 -8.21
C LYS A 212 4.82 -18.73 -8.17
N ASP A 213 4.31 -17.54 -7.83
CA ASP A 213 5.07 -16.29 -7.98
C ASP A 213 6.23 -16.17 -6.99
N ILE A 214 6.13 -16.79 -5.81
CA ILE A 214 7.21 -16.78 -4.80
C ILE A 214 8.49 -17.45 -5.30
N ARG A 215 8.40 -18.38 -6.25
CA ARG A 215 9.56 -19.08 -6.81
C ARG A 215 10.45 -18.14 -7.63
N ASP A 216 9.89 -17.07 -8.16
CA ASP A 216 10.64 -16.03 -8.87
C ASP A 216 11.46 -15.14 -7.91
N ILE A 217 11.12 -15.16 -6.62
CA ILE A 217 11.76 -14.33 -5.59
C ILE A 217 12.78 -15.13 -4.78
N THR A 218 12.44 -16.36 -4.36
CA THR A 218 13.27 -17.17 -3.45
C THR A 218 12.94 -18.65 -3.52
N GLU A 219 13.96 -19.49 -3.20
CA GLU A 219 13.75 -20.93 -3.07
C GLU A 219 13.06 -21.26 -1.74
N ILE A 220 11.76 -21.45 -1.76
CA ILE A 220 10.99 -21.90 -0.59
C ILE A 220 10.70 -23.39 -0.70
N ARG A 221 11.19 -24.16 0.30
CA ARG A 221 11.01 -25.62 0.36
C ARG A 221 9.70 -26.04 1.01
N LYS A 222 9.10 -25.21 1.87
CA LYS A 222 7.93 -25.56 2.69
C LYS A 222 6.78 -24.55 2.49
N VAL A 223 6.11 -24.60 1.34
CA VAL A 223 5.02 -23.71 0.98
C VAL A 223 3.88 -23.70 2.01
N LYS A 224 3.57 -24.85 2.63
CA LYS A 224 2.52 -24.91 3.66
C LYS A 224 2.84 -24.01 4.85
N ILE A 225 4.09 -24.03 5.34
CA ILE A 225 4.50 -23.18 6.47
C ILE A 225 4.47 -21.70 6.07
N LEU A 226 4.79 -21.36 4.83
CA LEU A 226 4.67 -20.00 4.32
C LEU A 226 3.21 -19.52 4.34
N ASN A 227 2.26 -20.37 3.91
CA ASN A 227 0.83 -20.07 3.97
C ASN A 227 0.38 -19.84 5.42
N ASP A 228 0.74 -20.74 6.33
CA ASP A 228 0.41 -20.65 7.76
C ASP A 228 0.95 -19.34 8.36
N ILE A 229 2.17 -18.94 8.00
CA ILE A 229 2.78 -17.66 8.43
C ILE A 229 2.03 -16.47 7.83
N ALA A 230 1.68 -16.51 6.55
CA ALA A 230 0.94 -15.43 5.89
C ALA A 230 -0.44 -15.22 6.55
N GLU A 231 -1.21 -16.29 6.73
CA GLU A 231 -2.52 -16.24 7.41
C GLU A 231 -2.40 -15.73 8.85
N TRP A 232 -1.34 -16.17 9.56
CA TRP A 232 -1.09 -15.70 10.92
C TRP A 232 -0.80 -14.18 10.95
N ILE A 233 -0.03 -13.66 9.99
CA ILE A 233 0.24 -12.21 9.90
C ILE A 233 -1.04 -11.45 9.54
N PHE A 234 -1.89 -11.96 8.62
CA PHE A 234 -3.20 -11.36 8.35
C PHE A 234 -4.06 -11.26 9.60
N ALA A 235 -4.09 -12.32 10.43
CA ALA A 235 -4.83 -12.31 11.69
C ALA A 235 -4.28 -11.31 12.72
N HIS A 236 -3.03 -10.89 12.59
CA HIS A 236 -2.34 -9.94 13.46
C HIS A 236 -2.04 -8.60 12.77
N THR A 237 -2.72 -8.30 11.64
CA THR A 237 -2.60 -7.00 10.97
C THR A 237 -2.81 -5.86 11.96
N ALA A 238 -2.06 -4.77 11.78
CA ALA A 238 -2.08 -3.59 12.66
C ALA A 238 -1.73 -3.86 14.14
N GLN A 239 -1.21 -5.04 14.47
CA GLN A 239 -0.83 -5.40 15.84
C GLN A 239 0.66 -5.70 15.96
N PHE A 240 1.13 -5.64 17.21
CA PHE A 240 2.47 -6.10 17.57
C PHE A 240 2.47 -7.61 17.80
N PHE A 241 3.44 -8.29 17.24
CA PHE A 241 3.65 -9.69 17.52
C PHE A 241 5.13 -10.04 17.70
N SER A 242 5.39 -11.22 18.23
CA SER A 242 6.73 -11.73 18.46
C SER A 242 7.13 -12.71 17.36
N ILE A 243 8.23 -12.41 16.66
CA ILE A 243 8.83 -13.36 15.69
C ILE A 243 9.19 -14.69 16.36
N ASN A 244 9.64 -14.65 17.64
CA ASN A 244 9.95 -15.88 18.38
C ASN A 244 8.71 -16.73 18.67
N GLU A 245 7.58 -16.10 18.98
CA GLU A 245 6.30 -16.78 19.16
C GLU A 245 5.83 -17.45 17.85
N LEU A 246 5.90 -16.71 16.74
CA LEU A 246 5.55 -17.22 15.42
C LEU A 246 6.46 -18.39 15.02
N ALA A 247 7.76 -18.30 15.27
CA ALA A 247 8.72 -19.36 15.02
C ALA A 247 8.39 -20.63 15.81
N GLY A 248 8.02 -20.48 17.09
CA GLY A 248 7.57 -21.60 17.92
C GLY A 248 6.30 -22.28 17.40
N LYS A 249 5.28 -21.48 17.05
CA LYS A 249 4.01 -21.98 16.47
C LYS A 249 4.21 -22.68 15.12
N ALA A 250 5.04 -22.12 14.25
CA ALA A 250 5.35 -22.69 12.95
C ALA A 250 6.37 -23.83 12.98
N SER A 251 6.97 -24.15 14.14
CA SER A 251 8.01 -25.15 14.33
C SER A 251 9.19 -24.98 13.35
N VAL A 252 9.65 -23.74 13.19
CA VAL A 252 10.80 -23.37 12.35
C VAL A 252 11.72 -22.39 13.09
N SER A 253 12.92 -22.17 12.54
CA SER A 253 13.85 -21.19 13.12
C SER A 253 13.34 -19.76 12.95
N LYS A 254 13.77 -18.86 13.84
CA LYS A 254 13.53 -17.42 13.72
C LYS A 254 13.98 -16.87 12.35
N GLU A 255 15.14 -17.31 11.88
CA GLU A 255 15.70 -16.91 10.59
C GLU A 255 14.78 -17.33 9.44
N THR A 256 14.21 -18.54 9.48
CA THR A 256 13.24 -19.01 8.48
C THR A 256 11.99 -18.12 8.47
N VAL A 257 11.45 -17.76 9.66
CA VAL A 257 10.30 -16.86 9.74
C VAL A 257 10.63 -15.50 9.14
N MET A 258 11.80 -14.93 9.48
CA MET A 258 12.21 -13.63 8.92
C MET A 258 12.36 -13.68 7.41
N ASN A 259 12.97 -14.73 6.85
CA ASN A 259 13.08 -14.91 5.39
C ASN A 259 11.70 -15.04 4.73
N TYR A 260 10.75 -15.72 5.36
CA TYR A 260 9.39 -15.85 4.84
C TYR A 260 8.63 -14.52 4.90
N ILE A 261 8.76 -13.76 5.99
CA ILE A 261 8.19 -12.41 6.08
C ILE A 261 8.74 -11.51 4.97
N GLU A 262 10.05 -11.50 4.74
CA GLU A 262 10.65 -10.71 3.66
C GLU A 262 10.15 -11.14 2.28
N ALA A 263 9.97 -12.43 2.05
CA ALA A 263 9.41 -12.94 0.79
C ALA A 263 7.95 -12.50 0.60
N ILE A 264 7.13 -12.55 1.65
CA ILE A 264 5.72 -12.09 1.64
C ILE A 264 5.64 -10.57 1.42
N LYS A 265 6.53 -9.78 2.05
CA LYS A 265 6.67 -8.33 1.81
C LYS A 265 7.06 -8.03 0.37
N ALA A 266 7.95 -8.83 -0.21
CA ALA A 266 8.37 -8.67 -1.61
C ALA A 266 7.22 -8.87 -2.61
N MET A 267 6.17 -9.61 -2.23
CA MET A 267 4.93 -9.76 -3.01
C MET A 267 3.89 -8.68 -2.72
N TYR A 268 4.22 -7.67 -1.91
CA TYR A 268 3.32 -6.58 -1.52
C TYR A 268 2.05 -7.03 -0.79
N LEU A 269 2.12 -8.12 -0.01
CA LEU A 269 0.99 -8.56 0.83
C LEU A 269 0.91 -7.78 2.14
N PHE A 270 2.05 -7.36 2.67
CA PHE A 270 2.18 -6.60 3.91
C PHE A 270 3.19 -5.48 3.77
N ASP A 271 2.93 -4.41 4.49
CA ASP A 271 3.89 -3.37 4.78
C ASP A 271 4.38 -3.48 6.21
N GLU A 272 5.60 -3.08 6.43
CA GLU A 272 6.17 -2.88 7.75
C GLU A 272 6.05 -1.40 8.13
N LEU A 273 5.21 -1.11 9.12
CA LEU A 273 5.04 0.23 9.66
C LEU A 273 6.07 0.43 10.79
N PRO A 274 7.09 1.28 10.60
CA PRO A 274 8.13 1.49 11.60
C PRO A 274 7.62 2.26 12.81
N ALA A 275 8.31 2.12 13.95
CA ALA A 275 8.05 2.95 15.10
C ALA A 275 8.60 4.36 14.87
N TRP A 276 7.80 5.38 15.23
CA TRP A 276 8.25 6.76 15.29
C TRP A 276 9.24 6.98 16.46
N ASN A 277 10.21 7.83 16.23
CA ASN A 277 11.17 8.25 17.23
C ASN A 277 11.61 9.69 16.98
N LYS A 278 11.80 10.44 18.08
CA LYS A 278 12.26 11.84 18.03
C LYS A 278 13.69 11.96 17.47
N SER A 279 14.51 10.92 17.64
CA SER A 279 15.88 10.85 17.15
C SER A 279 16.03 9.66 16.20
N ASP A 280 16.66 9.87 15.04
CA ASP A 280 16.97 8.80 14.11
C ASP A 280 17.87 7.70 14.71
N TYR A 281 18.67 8.07 15.72
CA TYR A 281 19.57 7.14 16.42
C TYR A 281 18.84 6.16 17.33
N ASP A 282 17.64 6.50 17.82
CA ASP A 282 16.87 5.66 18.75
C ASP A 282 15.85 4.75 18.05
N LYS A 283 15.81 4.73 16.74
CA LYS A 283 14.90 3.87 15.94
C LYS A 283 15.29 2.40 16.00
N LEU A 284 16.57 2.10 16.26
CA LEU A 284 17.09 0.74 16.33
C LEU A 284 16.51 -0.03 17.52
N GLY A 285 15.92 -1.21 17.23
CA GLY A 285 15.40 -2.13 18.26
C GLY A 285 13.95 -1.92 18.66
N LYS A 286 13.25 -0.89 18.17
CA LYS A 286 11.80 -0.77 18.33
C LYS A 286 11.05 -1.70 17.41
N ARG A 287 9.91 -2.23 17.90
CA ARG A 287 9.10 -3.16 17.13
C ARG A 287 8.26 -2.42 16.11
N SER A 288 8.28 -2.88 14.87
CA SER A 288 7.37 -2.45 13.82
C SER A 288 6.02 -3.16 13.96
N LYS A 289 4.95 -2.56 13.41
CA LYS A 289 3.69 -3.24 13.10
C LYS A 289 3.77 -3.78 11.66
N TYR A 290 3.09 -4.89 11.38
CA TYR A 290 2.87 -5.36 10.02
C TYR A 290 1.42 -5.13 9.67
N ILE A 291 1.18 -4.47 8.54
CA ILE A 291 -0.17 -4.09 8.11
C ILE A 291 -0.41 -4.63 6.70
N ALA A 292 -1.54 -5.30 6.49
CA ALA A 292 -1.92 -5.77 5.18
C ALA A 292 -2.08 -4.60 4.20
N THR A 293 -1.61 -4.78 2.97
CA THR A 293 -1.66 -3.73 1.94
C THR A 293 -3.07 -3.47 1.40
N ASP A 294 -4.03 -4.32 1.80
CA ASP A 294 -5.44 -4.16 1.51
C ASP A 294 -6.29 -4.83 2.60
N SER A 295 -7.31 -4.12 3.08
CA SER A 295 -8.17 -4.59 4.17
C SER A 295 -9.09 -5.74 3.75
N SER A 296 -9.53 -5.78 2.48
CA SER A 296 -10.37 -6.87 1.98
C SER A 296 -9.65 -8.21 1.98
N MET A 297 -8.32 -8.22 1.78
CA MET A 297 -7.52 -9.46 1.92
C MET A 297 -7.63 -10.02 3.33
N VAL A 298 -7.54 -9.19 4.37
CA VAL A 298 -7.66 -9.63 5.76
C VAL A 298 -8.98 -10.34 5.99
N ALA A 299 -10.08 -9.68 5.65
CA ALA A 299 -11.42 -10.19 5.87
C ALA A 299 -11.69 -11.50 5.11
N ASN A 300 -11.35 -11.52 3.81
CA ASN A 300 -11.70 -12.65 2.95
C ASN A 300 -10.77 -13.86 3.15
N ILE A 301 -9.45 -13.66 3.35
CA ILE A 301 -8.52 -14.76 3.61
C ILE A 301 -8.87 -15.44 4.94
N LEU A 302 -9.20 -14.66 5.97
CA LEU A 302 -9.58 -15.18 7.28
C LEU A 302 -11.03 -15.68 7.36
N GLY A 303 -11.80 -15.57 6.27
CA GLY A 303 -13.18 -16.02 6.21
C GLY A 303 -14.12 -15.26 7.17
N TRP A 304 -13.82 -13.98 7.43
CA TRP A 304 -14.69 -13.12 8.23
C TRP A 304 -15.94 -12.74 7.44
N ASN A 305 -17.02 -12.43 8.15
CA ASN A 305 -18.21 -11.78 7.58
C ASN A 305 -18.47 -10.46 8.30
N GLU A 306 -19.18 -9.55 7.63
CA GLU A 306 -19.39 -8.19 8.11
C GLU A 306 -20.10 -8.15 9.47
N GLU A 307 -21.09 -9.01 9.69
CA GLU A 307 -21.84 -9.04 10.96
C GLU A 307 -20.96 -9.49 12.13
N ASN A 308 -20.11 -10.51 11.93
CA ASN A 308 -19.17 -10.95 12.96
C ASN A 308 -18.12 -9.88 13.27
N VAL A 309 -17.67 -9.14 12.27
CA VAL A 309 -16.74 -8.02 12.47
C VAL A 309 -17.43 -6.85 13.16
N TYR A 310 -18.70 -6.58 12.83
CA TYR A 310 -19.47 -5.54 13.50
C TYR A 310 -19.63 -5.76 15.00
N LEU A 311 -19.83 -7.03 15.42
CA LEU A 311 -20.02 -7.43 16.82
C LEU A 311 -18.71 -7.64 17.59
N ASP A 312 -17.61 -7.90 16.90
CA ASP A 312 -16.29 -8.16 17.50
C ASP A 312 -15.39 -6.92 17.41
N GLU A 313 -15.25 -6.20 18.51
CA GLU A 313 -14.47 -4.95 18.55
C GLU A 313 -12.98 -5.14 18.16
N GLN A 314 -12.39 -6.32 18.44
CA GLN A 314 -11.00 -6.57 18.07
C GLN A 314 -10.84 -6.75 16.56
N LYS A 315 -11.73 -7.52 15.93
CA LYS A 315 -11.71 -7.68 14.45
C LYS A 315 -12.01 -6.37 13.77
N ASN A 316 -13.02 -5.64 14.28
CA ASN A 316 -13.39 -4.34 13.77
C ASN A 316 -12.21 -3.35 13.82
N GLY A 317 -11.62 -3.17 14.99
CA GLY A 317 -10.48 -2.26 15.17
C GLY A 317 -9.33 -2.56 14.19
N LYS A 318 -8.91 -3.83 14.08
CA LYS A 318 -7.86 -4.26 13.14
C LYS A 318 -8.22 -3.96 11.69
N LEU A 319 -9.45 -4.27 11.29
CA LEU A 319 -9.89 -4.10 9.91
C LEU A 319 -9.95 -2.63 9.52
N VAL A 320 -10.55 -1.79 10.37
CA VAL A 320 -10.68 -0.35 10.11
C VAL A 320 -9.33 0.35 10.20
N GLU A 321 -8.45 0.01 11.16
CA GLU A 321 -7.07 0.53 11.21
C GLU A 321 -6.29 0.15 9.94
N THR A 322 -6.44 -1.08 9.45
CA THR A 322 -5.82 -1.52 8.18
C THR A 322 -6.38 -0.72 7.00
N TRP A 323 -7.70 -0.52 6.93
CA TRP A 323 -8.32 0.25 5.87
C TRP A 323 -7.83 1.71 5.87
N VAL A 324 -7.76 2.36 7.03
CA VAL A 324 -7.21 3.72 7.16
C VAL A 324 -5.75 3.77 6.71
N TYR A 325 -4.93 2.79 7.13
CA TYR A 325 -3.55 2.69 6.64
C TYR A 325 -3.47 2.65 5.12
N ASN A 326 -4.34 1.86 4.48
CA ASN A 326 -4.35 1.75 3.01
C ASN A 326 -4.63 3.10 2.35
N GLN A 327 -5.53 3.93 2.91
CA GLN A 327 -5.80 5.28 2.41
C GLN A 327 -4.59 6.20 2.59
N LEU A 328 -4.06 6.29 3.80
CA LEU A 328 -2.92 7.15 4.12
C LEU A 328 -1.68 6.78 3.32
N SER A 329 -1.36 5.49 3.21
CA SER A 329 -0.19 5.01 2.48
C SER A 329 -0.29 5.27 0.98
N SER A 330 -1.49 5.31 0.40
CA SER A 330 -1.70 5.68 -1.00
C SER A 330 -1.31 7.14 -1.28
N ILE A 331 -1.54 8.04 -0.32
CA ILE A 331 -1.11 9.45 -0.41
C ILE A 331 0.41 9.56 -0.16
N VAL A 332 0.92 8.88 0.88
CA VAL A 332 2.36 8.91 1.23
C VAL A 332 3.24 8.42 0.06
N ASP A 333 2.80 7.40 -0.68
CA ASP A 333 3.54 6.86 -1.82
C ASP A 333 3.56 7.77 -3.07
N LEU A 334 2.82 8.90 -3.07
CA LEU A 334 2.84 9.86 -4.18
C LEU A 334 4.14 10.67 -4.25
N GLY A 335 4.86 10.81 -3.14
CA GLY A 335 6.08 11.62 -3.09
C GLY A 335 7.04 11.16 -2.02
N HIS A 336 7.90 12.08 -1.62
CA HIS A 336 8.79 11.95 -0.47
C HIS A 336 8.45 12.97 0.62
N GLU A 337 7.33 13.65 0.47
CA GLU A 337 6.93 14.74 1.36
C GLU A 337 6.53 14.24 2.74
N TYR A 338 5.93 13.04 2.80
CA TYR A 338 5.41 12.43 4.00
C TYR A 338 6.13 11.12 4.34
N ALA A 339 6.29 10.86 5.63
CA ALA A 339 6.70 9.56 6.17
C ALA A 339 5.65 9.08 7.17
N ILE A 340 5.25 7.81 7.10
CA ILE A 340 4.26 7.21 8.00
C ILE A 340 4.93 6.22 8.95
N SER A 341 4.55 6.26 10.22
CA SER A 341 5.03 5.41 11.30
C SER A 341 3.94 5.22 12.35
N HIS A 342 4.17 4.43 13.39
CA HIS A 342 3.31 4.35 14.57
C HIS A 342 4.06 4.84 15.81
N TYR A 343 3.34 5.17 16.87
CA TYR A 343 3.97 5.48 18.17
C TYR A 343 3.53 4.50 19.24
N ARG A 344 4.48 3.98 20.02
CA ARG A 344 4.22 3.27 21.27
C ARG A 344 5.40 3.41 22.21
N ASP A 345 5.12 3.71 23.50
CA ASP A 345 6.12 3.80 24.53
C ASP A 345 6.04 2.68 25.59
N ASN A 346 6.99 2.71 26.53
CA ASN A 346 7.07 1.73 27.63
C ASN A 346 5.90 1.84 28.63
N LYS A 347 5.17 2.96 28.65
CA LYS A 347 3.96 3.17 29.46
C LYS A 347 2.68 2.75 28.71
N LYS A 348 2.83 2.06 27.55
CA LYS A 348 1.75 1.58 26.70
C LYS A 348 0.88 2.70 26.10
N ARG A 349 1.39 3.96 26.03
CA ARG A 349 0.74 4.99 25.24
C ARG A 349 1.00 4.69 23.77
N GLU A 350 -0.06 4.64 23.00
CA GLU A 350 -0.04 4.25 21.59
C GLU A 350 -0.77 5.30 20.77
N ILE A 351 -0.27 5.57 19.56
CA ILE A 351 -0.95 6.32 18.50
C ILE A 351 -0.84 5.47 17.24
N ASP A 352 -1.96 5.24 16.59
CA ASP A 352 -2.05 4.30 15.47
C ASP A 352 -1.14 4.73 14.32
N PHE A 353 -1.20 6.01 13.94
CA PHE A 353 -0.33 6.57 12.90
C PHE A 353 0.26 7.91 13.30
N ILE A 354 1.55 8.05 13.03
CA ILE A 354 2.27 9.33 13.03
C ILE A 354 2.68 9.58 11.57
N VAL A 355 2.21 10.68 11.01
CA VAL A 355 2.66 11.16 9.71
C VAL A 355 3.57 12.37 9.94
N GLU A 356 4.78 12.30 9.43
CA GLU A 356 5.77 13.35 9.52
C GLU A 356 5.97 13.97 8.13
N ARG A 357 5.87 15.29 8.03
CA ARG A 357 6.12 16.04 6.80
C ARG A 357 7.58 16.51 6.77
N GLN A 358 8.15 16.70 5.59
CA GLN A 358 9.57 17.08 5.43
C GLN A 358 10.00 18.35 6.19
N ASP A 359 9.08 19.27 6.46
CA ASP A 359 9.33 20.49 7.27
C ASP A 359 9.37 20.22 8.79
N GLY A 360 9.22 18.96 9.21
CA GLY A 360 9.20 18.54 10.60
C GLY A 360 7.82 18.68 11.29
N ALA A 361 6.76 19.06 10.56
CA ALA A 361 5.41 19.05 11.10
C ALA A 361 4.95 17.60 11.34
N ILE A 362 4.21 17.36 12.42
CA ILE A 362 3.77 16.03 12.85
C ILE A 362 2.25 16.00 12.96
N LEU A 363 1.65 14.99 12.33
CA LEU A 363 0.24 14.64 12.43
C LEU A 363 0.12 13.30 13.16
N GLY A 364 -0.55 13.30 14.32
CA GLY A 364 -0.92 12.08 15.05
C GLY A 364 -2.36 11.69 14.72
N ILE A 365 -2.60 10.43 14.39
CA ILE A 365 -3.91 9.91 14.00
C ILE A 365 -4.25 8.70 14.85
N GLU A 366 -5.40 8.76 15.53
CA GLU A 366 -6.09 7.64 16.20
C GLU A 366 -7.31 7.25 15.38
N VAL A 367 -7.64 5.97 15.35
CA VAL A 367 -8.76 5.42 14.57
C VAL A 367 -9.84 4.87 15.50
N LYS A 368 -11.08 5.29 15.30
CA LYS A 368 -12.27 4.81 16.02
C LYS A 368 -13.36 4.45 15.03
N SER A 369 -13.80 3.22 15.05
CA SER A 369 -14.93 2.77 14.21
C SER A 369 -16.31 3.16 14.76
N GLY A 370 -16.37 3.89 15.86
CA GLY A 370 -17.57 4.35 16.53
C GLY A 370 -17.54 5.83 16.86
N ALA A 371 -18.34 6.25 17.81
CA ALA A 371 -18.38 7.63 18.31
C ALA A 371 -17.07 8.00 19.02
N VAL A 372 -16.75 9.29 19.00
CA VAL A 372 -15.55 9.87 19.61
C VAL A 372 -15.89 10.52 20.97
N ASN A 373 -14.94 10.48 21.89
CA ASN A 373 -15.04 11.16 23.17
C ASN A 373 -13.71 11.80 23.59
N ASN A 374 -13.71 12.61 24.66
CA ASN A 374 -12.54 13.35 25.14
C ASN A 374 -11.34 12.46 25.49
N SER A 375 -11.56 11.24 25.98
CA SER A 375 -10.50 10.33 26.39
C SER A 375 -9.71 9.78 25.20
N ASP A 376 -10.29 9.76 23.99
CA ASP A 376 -9.63 9.28 22.77
C ASP A 376 -8.46 10.19 22.37
N PHE A 377 -8.45 11.44 22.85
CA PHE A 377 -7.36 12.40 22.62
C PHE A 377 -6.23 12.36 23.65
N ASN A 378 -6.30 11.53 24.69
CA ASN A 378 -5.33 11.57 25.77
C ASN A 378 -3.90 11.29 25.31
N HIS A 379 -3.69 10.32 24.44
CA HIS A 379 -2.35 10.00 23.92
C HIS A 379 -1.85 11.07 22.96
N LEU A 380 -2.72 11.61 22.10
CA LEU A 380 -2.41 12.72 21.20
C LEU A 380 -2.03 13.98 21.98
N LYS A 381 -2.80 14.36 23.01
CA LYS A 381 -2.48 15.49 23.92
C LYS A 381 -1.13 15.31 24.56
N TRP A 382 -0.89 14.11 25.11
CA TRP A 382 0.38 13.83 25.77
C TRP A 382 1.55 13.89 24.76
N PHE A 383 1.39 13.33 23.58
CA PHE A 383 2.42 13.33 22.53
C PHE A 383 2.76 14.75 22.07
N GLY A 384 1.77 15.55 21.75
CA GLY A 384 1.94 16.96 21.36
C GLY A 384 2.68 17.78 22.42
N ALA A 385 2.31 17.60 23.69
CA ALA A 385 2.92 18.35 24.80
C ALA A 385 4.35 17.93 25.14
N ASN A 386 4.75 16.67 24.89
CA ASN A 386 6.03 16.12 25.39
C ASN A 386 7.04 15.81 24.28
N LEU A 387 6.60 15.44 23.08
CA LEU A 387 7.48 14.93 22.03
C LEU A 387 7.50 15.81 20.79
N SER A 388 6.36 16.38 20.39
CA SER A 388 6.26 17.31 19.29
C SER A 388 6.24 18.74 19.84
N GLN A 389 7.16 19.57 19.42
CA GLN A 389 7.14 21.00 19.74
C GLN A 389 6.12 21.71 18.83
N SER A 390 6.08 22.92 18.59
CA SER A 390 5.06 23.83 18.03
C SER A 390 4.20 23.38 16.80
N ASN A 391 4.53 22.32 16.07
CA ASN A 391 3.85 21.95 14.80
C ASN A 391 3.15 20.57 14.86
N PHE A 392 2.34 20.34 15.91
CA PHE A 392 1.57 19.12 16.06
C PHE A 392 0.09 19.32 15.75
N VAL A 393 -0.48 18.39 15.00
CA VAL A 393 -1.92 18.23 14.82
C VAL A 393 -2.31 16.83 15.26
N GLY A 394 -3.32 16.71 16.10
CA GLY A 394 -3.87 15.43 16.53
C GLY A 394 -5.26 15.22 15.98
N ILE A 395 -5.49 14.08 15.33
CA ILE A 395 -6.77 13.72 14.74
C ILE A 395 -7.26 12.39 15.30
N VAL A 396 -8.53 12.33 15.66
CA VAL A 396 -9.26 11.07 15.82
C VAL A 396 -10.17 10.91 14.61
N LEU A 397 -9.87 9.93 13.76
CA LEU A 397 -10.75 9.51 12.67
C LEU A 397 -11.89 8.66 13.24
N TYR A 398 -13.14 9.04 12.97
CA TYR A 398 -14.29 8.42 13.62
C TYR A 398 -15.48 8.21 12.67
N SER A 399 -16.44 7.40 13.09
CA SER A 399 -17.72 7.19 12.41
C SER A 399 -18.65 8.35 12.70
N GLY A 400 -18.92 9.20 11.72
CA GLY A 400 -19.77 10.37 11.86
C GLY A 400 -19.74 11.25 10.62
N GLU A 401 -20.30 12.47 10.73
CA GLU A 401 -20.42 13.41 9.63
C GLU A 401 -19.78 14.79 9.88
N HIS A 402 -19.54 15.14 11.16
CA HIS A 402 -19.07 16.48 11.52
C HIS A 402 -17.60 16.52 11.92
N THR A 403 -16.89 17.56 11.50
CA THR A 403 -15.59 17.89 12.09
C THR A 403 -15.82 18.61 13.42
N LEU A 404 -15.22 18.07 14.51
CA LEU A 404 -15.39 18.61 15.85
C LEU A 404 -14.00 18.95 16.43
N GLN A 405 -13.87 20.10 17.08
CA GLN A 405 -12.64 20.51 17.74
C GLN A 405 -12.65 20.12 19.23
N PHE A 406 -11.63 19.38 19.67
CA PHE A 406 -11.46 18.90 21.05
C PHE A 406 -10.31 19.60 21.82
N GLY A 407 -9.80 20.68 21.28
CA GLY A 407 -8.71 21.48 21.83
C GLY A 407 -7.89 22.15 20.74
N GLU A 408 -6.87 22.90 21.12
CA GLU A 408 -5.98 23.53 20.14
C GLU A 408 -5.21 22.46 19.36
N GLY A 409 -5.38 22.47 18.02
CA GLY A 409 -4.76 21.49 17.13
C GLY A 409 -5.28 20.05 17.26
N LEU A 410 -6.45 19.84 17.93
CA LEU A 410 -7.03 18.51 18.13
C LEU A 410 -8.44 18.44 17.54
N TYR A 411 -8.64 17.50 16.59
CA TYR A 411 -9.86 17.40 15.81
C TYR A 411 -10.39 15.96 15.76
N ALA A 412 -11.68 15.78 15.91
CA ALA A 412 -12.36 14.59 15.44
C ALA A 412 -12.79 14.84 13.99
N VAL A 413 -12.38 13.95 13.09
CA VAL A 413 -12.66 14.08 11.66
C VAL A 413 -13.33 12.81 11.17
N PRO A 414 -14.43 12.90 10.40
CA PRO A 414 -15.09 11.72 9.86
C PRO A 414 -14.16 10.85 8.99
N LEU A 415 -14.28 9.52 9.09
CA LEU A 415 -13.54 8.57 8.25
C LEU A 415 -13.81 8.79 6.76
N SER A 416 -15.01 9.28 6.40
CA SER A 416 -15.36 9.64 5.02
C SER A 416 -14.53 10.78 4.44
N ALA A 417 -13.85 11.58 5.28
CA ALA A 417 -12.91 12.61 4.82
C ALA A 417 -11.73 12.05 4.02
N LEU A 418 -11.40 10.76 4.20
CA LEU A 418 -10.35 10.08 3.43
C LEU A 418 -10.69 9.89 1.94
N GLY A 419 -11.95 10.07 1.57
CA GLY A 419 -12.45 9.97 0.19
C GLY A 419 -13.26 11.19 -0.27
N ALA A 420 -13.01 12.40 0.31
CA ALA A 420 -13.82 13.58 0.06
C ALA A 420 -13.01 14.83 -0.34
#